data_5e7848cea6295a18d5214467b89d8931
#
_entry.id   5e7848cea6295a18d5214467b89d8931
#
_cell.length_a   1.000
_cell.length_b   1.000
_cell.length_c   1.000
_cell.angle_alpha   90.00
_cell.angle_beta   90.00
_cell.angle_gamma   90.00
#
_symmetry.space_group_name_H-M   'P 1'
#
loop_
_entity.id
_entity.type
_entity.pdbx_description
1 polymer ?
#
loop_
_entity_poly.entity_id
_entity_poly.type
_entity_poly.pdbx_seq_one_letter_code
_entity_poly.pdbx_strand_id
1 'polypeptide(L)'
;MSLDIRDFDTFFAEFHGGQRPFAWQRELLDHLLSTGRWPGGIVAPTGAGKSSVLHVHAFAQAVAASTDTLCLPRRLVHVVGRRALVDDMASSAGDLGRRLQQALADDEQSVIGDVARVLQTMNRQGDPLPVTVLRGGVAPQRGWVDDPAACQVVCATPDMLGSRLLFRGYGTSRQARPREAGLLAYDSVLVVDEAHLNRQLLATARRVATLAGESPLAEQVPVLQVVETTATPSEAVVDDSLGLDQSQSLDDVALAARMTRPKPIRTHPGLWLPGLTKAQERARVTQQIVDLAISELAQSPAGPV
;
A
#
# COMPACT_ATOMS: atom_id res chain seq x y z
N MET A 1 11.28 14.40 -21.13
CA MET A 1 11.90 13.05 -21.36
C MET A 1 10.80 12.01 -21.34
N SER A 2 10.86 10.96 -22.13
CA SER A 2 9.88 9.88 -22.02
C SER A 2 10.36 8.93 -20.92
N LEU A 3 9.52 8.72 -19.89
CA LEU A 3 9.80 7.77 -18.82
C LEU A 3 9.87 6.34 -19.39
N ASP A 4 10.87 5.59 -18.95
CA ASP A 4 11.09 4.19 -19.33
C ASP A 4 11.06 3.30 -18.08
N ILE A 5 10.68 2.03 -18.23
CA ILE A 5 10.63 1.08 -17.12
C ILE A 5 11.98 0.94 -16.40
N ARG A 6 13.09 1.13 -17.10
CA ARG A 6 14.46 1.09 -16.55
C ARG A 6 14.75 2.23 -15.57
N ASP A 7 13.97 3.31 -15.61
CA ASP A 7 14.12 4.44 -14.69
C ASP A 7 13.58 4.13 -13.29
N PHE A 8 12.86 3.02 -13.13
CA PHE A 8 12.28 2.62 -11.85
C PHE A 8 13.32 2.38 -10.75
N ASP A 9 14.46 1.80 -11.09
CA ASP A 9 15.53 1.58 -10.11
C ASP A 9 16.03 2.91 -9.52
N THR A 10 16.20 3.92 -10.37
CA THR A 10 16.61 5.27 -9.96
C THR A 10 15.53 5.95 -9.12
N PHE A 11 14.26 5.90 -9.60
CA PHE A 11 13.13 6.43 -8.85
C PHE A 11 13.01 5.79 -7.47
N PHE A 12 13.08 4.46 -7.39
CA PHE A 12 12.94 3.73 -6.13
C PHE A 12 14.06 4.03 -5.13
N ALA A 13 15.30 4.07 -5.62
CA ALA A 13 16.49 4.30 -4.79
C ALA A 13 16.45 5.65 -4.05
N GLU A 14 15.82 6.65 -4.64
CA GLU A 14 15.67 7.99 -4.05
C GLU A 14 14.89 7.96 -2.72
N PHE A 15 13.90 7.09 -2.61
CA PHE A 15 13.07 6.95 -1.40
C PHE A 15 13.62 5.94 -0.39
N HIS A 16 14.59 5.15 -0.80
CA HIS A 16 15.09 4.01 0.00
C HIS A 16 16.60 4.11 0.28
N GLY A 17 17.13 5.35 0.39
CA GLY A 17 18.52 5.57 0.75
C GLY A 17 19.53 4.94 -0.19
N GLY A 18 19.25 4.93 -1.50
CA GLY A 18 20.08 4.34 -2.54
C GLY A 18 19.87 2.83 -2.73
N GLN A 19 18.96 2.20 -1.99
CA GLN A 19 18.65 0.77 -2.16
C GLN A 19 17.83 0.54 -3.43
N ARG A 20 18.19 -0.47 -4.19
CA ARG A 20 17.45 -0.89 -5.38
C ARG A 20 16.17 -1.65 -5.00
N PRO A 21 15.13 -1.64 -5.86
CA PRO A 21 13.96 -2.46 -5.65
C PRO A 21 14.32 -3.94 -5.66
N PHE A 22 13.59 -4.73 -4.89
CA PHE A 22 13.66 -6.20 -4.95
C PHE A 22 13.14 -6.72 -6.28
N ALA A 23 13.50 -7.94 -6.62
CA ALA A 23 13.08 -8.57 -7.88
C ALA A 23 11.57 -8.55 -8.07
N TRP A 24 10.80 -8.91 -7.04
CA TRP A 24 9.33 -8.94 -7.11
C TRP A 24 8.69 -7.56 -7.39
N GLN A 25 9.33 -6.46 -6.97
CA GLN A 25 8.82 -5.10 -7.22
C GLN A 25 8.99 -4.70 -8.68
N ARG A 26 10.10 -5.12 -9.30
CA ARG A 26 10.31 -4.95 -10.75
C ARG A 26 9.35 -5.83 -11.54
N GLU A 27 9.16 -7.07 -11.10
CA GLU A 27 8.25 -8.03 -11.72
C GLU A 27 6.80 -7.53 -11.66
N LEU A 28 6.39 -6.92 -10.54
CA LEU A 28 5.10 -6.27 -10.42
C LEU A 28 4.97 -5.10 -11.41
N LEU A 29 5.99 -4.26 -11.54
CA LEU A 29 5.99 -3.16 -12.50
C LEU A 29 5.89 -3.68 -13.94
N ASP A 30 6.71 -4.68 -14.31
CA ASP A 30 6.68 -5.32 -15.63
C ASP A 30 5.28 -5.88 -15.94
N HIS A 31 4.69 -6.57 -14.97
CA HIS A 31 3.35 -7.12 -15.10
C HIS A 31 2.30 -6.02 -15.33
N LEU A 32 2.34 -4.94 -14.57
CA LEU A 32 1.41 -3.82 -14.72
C LEU A 32 1.54 -3.16 -16.10
N LEU A 33 2.76 -2.91 -16.55
CA LEU A 33 3.00 -2.25 -17.83
C LEU A 33 2.77 -3.15 -19.05
N SER A 34 2.86 -4.47 -18.89
CA SER A 34 2.59 -5.42 -19.98
C SER A 34 1.11 -5.79 -20.10
N THR A 35 0.39 -5.88 -18.97
CA THR A 35 -0.99 -6.40 -18.93
C THR A 35 -2.05 -5.33 -18.71
N GLY A 36 -1.68 -4.17 -18.17
CA GLY A 36 -2.63 -3.14 -17.70
C GLY A 36 -3.43 -3.57 -16.45
N ARG A 37 -3.01 -4.62 -15.75
CA ARG A 37 -3.77 -5.20 -14.64
C ARG A 37 -2.87 -5.53 -13.46
N TRP A 38 -3.42 -5.40 -12.26
CA TRP A 38 -2.81 -5.89 -11.04
C TRP A 38 -3.00 -7.40 -10.90
N PRO A 39 -2.03 -8.11 -10.32
CA PRO A 39 -2.20 -9.54 -10.01
C PRO A 39 -3.25 -9.72 -8.91
N GLY A 40 -3.85 -10.88 -8.82
CA GLY A 40 -4.78 -11.23 -7.73
C GLY A 40 -4.11 -11.34 -6.37
N GLY A 41 -2.80 -11.59 -6.35
CA GLY A 41 -2.01 -11.69 -5.12
C GLY A 41 -0.57 -11.23 -5.25
N ILE A 42 -0.03 -10.72 -4.15
CA ILE A 42 1.41 -10.44 -3.97
C ILE A 42 1.87 -11.27 -2.77
N VAL A 43 2.66 -12.30 -3.06
CA VAL A 43 3.19 -13.22 -2.05
C VAL A 43 4.61 -12.79 -1.70
N ALA A 44 4.78 -12.21 -0.53
CA ALA A 44 6.09 -11.79 -0.07
C ALA A 44 6.19 -11.90 1.46
N PRO A 45 7.33 -12.35 2.00
CA PRO A 45 7.52 -12.49 3.43
C PRO A 45 7.44 -11.15 4.15
N THR A 46 7.28 -11.20 5.47
CA THR A 46 7.35 -10.01 6.32
C THR A 46 8.75 -9.38 6.19
N GLY A 47 8.80 -8.07 6.00
CA GLY A 47 10.08 -7.35 5.79
C GLY A 47 10.55 -7.30 4.33
N ALA A 48 9.85 -7.93 3.40
CA ALA A 48 10.15 -7.86 1.96
C ALA A 48 9.65 -6.58 1.27
N GLY A 49 9.30 -5.54 2.02
CA GLY A 49 8.92 -4.25 1.45
C GLY A 49 7.56 -4.22 0.76
N LYS A 50 6.55 -5.00 1.22
CA LYS A 50 5.20 -5.00 0.63
C LYS A 50 4.56 -3.61 0.52
N SER A 51 4.86 -2.70 1.46
CA SER A 51 4.38 -1.32 1.44
C SER A 51 4.85 -0.50 0.23
N SER A 52 5.93 -0.92 -0.43
CA SER A 52 6.45 -0.22 -1.61
C SER A 52 5.58 -0.35 -2.86
N VAL A 53 4.47 -1.09 -2.81
CA VAL A 53 3.42 -1.07 -3.85
C VAL A 53 2.96 0.36 -4.18
N LEU A 54 3.10 1.30 -3.22
CA LEU A 54 2.85 2.74 -3.44
C LEU A 54 3.78 3.33 -4.51
N HIS A 55 5.08 3.03 -4.43
CA HIS A 55 6.09 3.51 -5.37
C HIS A 55 5.89 2.88 -6.75
N VAL A 56 5.61 1.57 -6.79
CA VAL A 56 5.29 0.86 -8.04
C VAL A 56 4.05 1.47 -8.69
N HIS A 57 3.00 1.74 -7.93
CA HIS A 57 1.78 2.37 -8.44
C HIS A 57 2.03 3.74 -9.05
N ALA A 58 2.69 4.63 -8.30
CA ALA A 58 2.97 5.99 -8.76
C ALA A 58 3.81 6.00 -10.05
N PHE A 59 4.86 5.18 -10.09
CA PHE A 59 5.73 5.08 -11.25
C PHE A 59 5.01 4.45 -12.46
N ALA A 60 4.28 3.36 -12.26
CA ALA A 60 3.50 2.70 -13.31
C ALA A 60 2.45 3.65 -13.93
N GLN A 61 1.77 4.45 -13.10
CA GLN A 61 0.83 5.47 -13.58
C GLN A 61 1.52 6.53 -14.44
N ALA A 62 2.69 7.00 -14.01
CA ALA A 62 3.45 8.00 -14.78
C ALA A 62 3.92 7.45 -16.13
N VAL A 63 4.41 6.21 -16.18
CA VAL A 63 4.79 5.56 -17.45
C VAL A 63 3.58 5.35 -18.35
N ALA A 64 2.49 4.79 -17.83
CA ALA A 64 1.27 4.55 -18.59
C ALA A 64 0.67 5.84 -19.17
N ALA A 65 0.63 6.91 -18.37
CA ALA A 65 0.13 8.21 -18.82
C ALA A 65 1.05 8.88 -19.86
N SER A 66 2.37 8.60 -19.81
CA SER A 66 3.33 9.13 -20.79
C SER A 66 3.21 8.46 -22.16
N THR A 67 2.74 7.22 -22.22
CA THR A 67 2.67 6.41 -23.44
C THR A 67 1.26 6.36 -24.05
N ASP A 68 0.23 6.74 -23.29
CA ASP A 68 -1.20 6.67 -23.66
C ASP A 68 -1.64 5.29 -24.20
N THR A 69 -0.92 4.24 -23.79
CA THR A 69 -1.12 2.87 -24.29
C THR A 69 -1.84 1.96 -23.32
N LEU A 70 -1.89 2.32 -22.03
CA LEU A 70 -2.41 1.47 -20.97
C LEU A 70 -3.32 2.26 -20.02
N CYS A 71 -4.43 1.65 -19.64
CA CYS A 71 -5.35 2.20 -18.66
C CYS A 71 -5.24 1.44 -17.34
N LEU A 72 -4.36 1.91 -16.45
CA LEU A 72 -4.22 1.38 -15.09
C LEU A 72 -5.22 2.07 -14.14
N PRO A 73 -5.74 1.36 -13.13
CA PRO A 73 -6.57 1.99 -12.08
C PRO A 73 -5.80 3.11 -11.38
N ARG A 74 -6.30 4.34 -11.44
CA ARG A 74 -5.62 5.52 -10.89
C ARG A 74 -5.64 5.61 -9.37
N ARG A 75 -6.59 4.95 -8.73
CA ARG A 75 -6.77 4.99 -7.28
C ARG A 75 -6.26 3.74 -6.61
N LEU A 76 -5.15 3.86 -5.88
CA LEU A 76 -4.65 2.79 -5.01
C LEU A 76 -5.31 2.89 -3.65
N VAL A 77 -6.12 1.89 -3.28
CA VAL A 77 -6.73 1.79 -1.95
C VAL A 77 -5.98 0.75 -1.14
N HIS A 78 -5.18 1.20 -0.17
CA HIS A 78 -4.40 0.32 0.69
C HIS A 78 -5.15 0.07 2.00
N VAL A 79 -5.48 -1.19 2.28
CA VAL A 79 -6.26 -1.57 3.46
C VAL A 79 -5.41 -2.35 4.44
N VAL A 80 -5.36 -1.86 5.68
CA VAL A 80 -4.66 -2.50 6.80
C VAL A 80 -5.58 -2.61 8.02
N GLY A 81 -5.46 -3.70 8.77
CA GLY A 81 -6.40 -4.05 9.84
C GLY A 81 -6.34 -3.18 11.10
N ARG A 82 -5.31 -2.34 11.28
CA ARG A 82 -5.09 -1.53 12.49
C ARG A 82 -4.94 -0.06 12.16
N ARG A 83 -5.55 0.83 12.97
CA ARG A 83 -5.50 2.29 12.78
C ARG A 83 -4.07 2.84 12.75
N ALA A 84 -3.19 2.37 13.64
CA ALA A 84 -1.78 2.78 13.66
C ALA A 84 -1.09 2.46 12.33
N LEU A 85 -1.31 1.27 11.76
CA LEU A 85 -0.75 0.89 10.46
C LEU A 85 -1.34 1.72 9.30
N VAL A 86 -2.60 2.16 9.41
CA VAL A 86 -3.17 3.12 8.43
C VAL A 86 -2.41 4.45 8.48
N ASP A 87 -2.09 4.93 9.69
CA ASP A 87 -1.33 6.18 9.86
C ASP A 87 0.10 6.05 9.34
N ASP A 88 0.77 4.92 9.62
CA ASP A 88 2.12 4.64 9.14
C ASP A 88 2.14 4.58 7.60
N MET A 89 1.17 3.89 7.00
CA MET A 89 1.04 3.81 5.55
C MET A 89 0.73 5.18 4.92
N ALA A 90 -0.15 5.95 5.54
CA ALA A 90 -0.47 7.31 5.09
C ALA A 90 0.72 8.26 5.23
N SER A 91 1.54 8.09 6.27
CA SER A 91 2.80 8.83 6.41
C SER A 91 3.76 8.49 5.27
N SER A 92 3.95 7.21 4.96
CA SER A 92 4.82 6.76 3.86
C SER A 92 4.34 7.26 2.50
N ALA A 93 3.03 7.21 2.25
CA ALA A 93 2.44 7.77 1.04
C ALA A 93 2.58 9.30 0.97
N GLY A 94 2.42 9.98 2.13
CA GLY A 94 2.62 11.41 2.25
C GLY A 94 4.08 11.84 2.04
N ASP A 95 5.06 11.04 2.46
CA ASP A 95 6.48 11.28 2.18
C ASP A 95 6.76 11.22 0.67
N LEU A 96 6.22 10.20 0.01
CA LEU A 96 6.28 10.08 -1.46
C LEU A 96 5.66 11.31 -2.14
N GLY A 97 4.43 11.68 -1.75
CA GLY A 97 3.74 12.85 -2.32
C GLY A 97 4.51 14.15 -2.10
N ARG A 98 5.04 14.39 -0.88
CA ARG A 98 5.84 15.58 -0.57
C ARG A 98 7.12 15.66 -1.40
N ARG A 99 7.80 14.52 -1.59
CA ARG A 99 9.03 14.50 -2.40
C ARG A 99 8.75 14.80 -3.87
N LEU A 100 7.62 14.28 -4.41
CA LEU A 100 7.17 14.61 -5.77
C LEU A 100 6.82 16.11 -5.88
N GLN A 101 6.10 16.67 -4.91
CA GLN A 101 5.80 18.12 -4.89
C GLN A 101 7.06 18.97 -4.83
N GLN A 102 8.05 18.58 -4.04
CA GLN A 102 9.33 19.27 -3.94
C GLN A 102 10.07 19.24 -5.27
N ALA A 103 10.11 18.10 -5.96
CA ALA A 103 10.75 17.98 -7.27
C ALA A 103 10.11 18.91 -8.32
N LEU A 104 8.78 19.14 -8.22
CA LEU A 104 8.09 20.12 -9.06
C LEU A 104 8.46 21.57 -8.69
N ALA A 105 8.50 21.87 -7.39
CA ALA A 105 8.81 23.22 -6.92
C ALA A 105 10.24 23.64 -7.26
N ASP A 106 11.16 22.69 -7.21
CA ASP A 106 12.58 22.89 -7.51
C ASP A 106 12.91 22.73 -9.02
N ASP A 107 11.91 22.43 -9.86
CA ASP A 107 12.05 22.13 -11.30
C ASP A 107 13.16 21.10 -11.58
N GLU A 108 13.21 20.04 -10.79
CA GLU A 108 14.25 19.03 -10.89
C GLU A 108 14.25 18.33 -12.24
N GLN A 109 15.42 18.33 -12.90
CA GLN A 109 15.66 17.57 -14.13
C GLN A 109 16.14 16.16 -13.78
N SER A 110 15.23 15.36 -13.18
CA SER A 110 15.48 14.03 -12.65
C SER A 110 14.30 13.10 -12.94
N VAL A 111 14.49 11.81 -12.76
CA VAL A 111 13.41 10.82 -12.91
C VAL A 111 12.23 11.15 -11.99
N ILE A 112 12.49 11.60 -10.77
CA ILE A 112 11.41 12.03 -9.86
C ILE A 112 10.68 13.25 -10.39
N GLY A 113 11.39 14.25 -10.91
CA GLY A 113 10.80 15.43 -11.52
C GLY A 113 9.92 15.07 -12.73
N ASP A 114 10.37 14.11 -13.55
CA ASP A 114 9.59 13.65 -14.71
C ASP A 114 8.32 12.91 -14.25
N VAL A 115 8.42 11.99 -13.29
CA VAL A 115 7.26 11.31 -12.68
C VAL A 115 6.28 12.34 -12.11
N ALA A 116 6.77 13.30 -11.34
CA ALA A 116 5.94 14.31 -10.69
C ALA A 116 5.20 15.18 -11.71
N ARG A 117 5.87 15.62 -12.79
CA ARG A 117 5.26 16.41 -13.88
C ARG A 117 4.14 15.65 -14.57
N VAL A 118 4.35 14.37 -14.88
CA VAL A 118 3.32 13.54 -15.51
C VAL A 118 2.12 13.36 -14.58
N LEU A 119 2.34 12.95 -13.33
CA LEU A 119 1.26 12.75 -12.35
C LEU A 119 0.48 14.03 -12.07
N GLN A 120 1.16 15.19 -12.05
CA GLN A 120 0.51 16.49 -11.87
C GLN A 120 -0.51 16.78 -12.97
N THR A 121 -0.25 16.37 -14.22
CA THR A 121 -1.20 16.59 -15.33
C THR A 121 -2.52 15.84 -15.14
N MET A 122 -2.52 14.78 -14.36
CA MET A 122 -3.71 13.96 -14.05
C MET A 122 -4.59 14.60 -12.95
N ASN A 123 -4.07 15.59 -12.23
CA ASN A 123 -4.73 16.19 -11.07
C ASN A 123 -5.08 17.67 -11.35
N ARG A 124 -6.37 18.02 -11.22
CA ARG A 124 -6.84 19.39 -11.42
C ARG A 124 -6.32 20.38 -10.39
N GLN A 125 -5.98 19.91 -9.18
CA GLN A 125 -5.46 20.74 -8.10
C GLN A 125 -3.94 20.87 -8.12
N GLY A 126 -3.27 20.16 -9.03
CA GLY A 126 -1.81 20.22 -9.21
C GLY A 126 -1.00 19.41 -8.20
N ASP A 127 -1.64 18.62 -7.34
CA ASP A 127 -0.96 17.69 -6.45
C ASP A 127 -0.62 16.39 -7.20
N PRO A 128 0.66 16.02 -7.35
CA PRO A 128 1.03 14.83 -8.13
C PRO A 128 0.55 13.52 -7.51
N LEU A 129 0.37 13.46 -6.18
CA LEU A 129 -0.08 12.24 -5.50
C LEU A 129 -0.88 12.56 -4.22
N PRO A 130 -2.16 12.91 -4.32
CA PRO A 130 -3.02 13.13 -3.17
C PRO A 130 -3.15 11.88 -2.30
N VAL A 131 -3.07 12.07 -0.99
CA VAL A 131 -3.23 10.99 0.00
C VAL A 131 -4.45 11.25 0.87
N THR A 132 -5.28 10.24 1.02
CA THR A 132 -6.50 10.29 1.84
C THR A 132 -6.48 9.21 2.91
N VAL A 133 -6.92 9.55 4.13
CA VAL A 133 -7.03 8.62 5.26
C VAL A 133 -8.50 8.33 5.55
N LEU A 134 -8.89 7.06 5.49
CA LEU A 134 -10.22 6.57 5.82
C LEU A 134 -10.18 5.62 7.02
N ARG A 135 -10.18 6.19 8.22
CA ARG A 135 -10.25 5.44 9.49
C ARG A 135 -11.14 6.14 10.52
N GLY A 136 -11.58 5.40 11.51
CA GLY A 136 -12.31 6.00 12.63
C GLY A 136 -11.42 6.93 13.46
N GLY A 137 -12.03 7.98 14.04
CA GLY A 137 -11.35 8.95 14.91
C GLY A 137 -10.65 10.11 14.18
N VAL A 138 -10.79 10.22 12.85
CA VAL A 138 -10.36 11.39 12.07
C VAL A 138 -11.53 12.02 11.35
N ALA A 139 -11.42 13.31 11.05
CA ALA A 139 -12.42 13.99 10.23
C ALA A 139 -12.49 13.38 8.83
N PRO A 140 -13.67 13.21 8.23
CA PRO A 140 -13.82 12.68 6.89
C PRO A 140 -13.06 13.54 5.87
N GLN A 141 -12.14 12.92 5.14
CA GLN A 141 -11.41 13.56 4.04
C GLN A 141 -12.15 13.28 2.74
N ARG A 142 -12.27 14.27 1.87
CA ARG A 142 -13.02 14.20 0.61
C ARG A 142 -12.18 14.33 -0.64
N GLY A 143 -10.89 14.65 -0.53
CA GLY A 143 -10.00 14.87 -1.67
C GLY A 143 -10.06 13.78 -2.73
N TRP A 144 -10.12 12.52 -2.31
CA TRP A 144 -10.22 11.36 -3.20
C TRP A 144 -11.52 11.29 -4.04
N VAL A 145 -12.57 12.02 -3.62
CA VAL A 145 -13.86 12.09 -4.31
C VAL A 145 -13.95 13.34 -5.17
N ASP A 146 -13.27 14.41 -4.78
CA ASP A 146 -13.38 15.71 -5.42
C ASP A 146 -12.54 15.79 -6.71
N ASP A 147 -11.44 15.01 -6.79
CA ASP A 147 -10.67 14.82 -8.02
C ASP A 147 -10.49 13.31 -8.35
N PRO A 148 -11.49 12.69 -8.98
CA PRO A 148 -11.46 11.27 -9.27
C PRO A 148 -10.48 10.88 -10.37
N ALA A 149 -9.98 11.83 -11.16
CA ALA A 149 -9.03 11.59 -12.25
C ALA A 149 -7.57 11.54 -11.78
N ALA A 150 -7.28 12.03 -10.59
CA ALA A 150 -5.93 12.04 -10.05
C ALA A 150 -5.38 10.63 -9.80
N CYS A 151 -4.08 10.43 -10.04
CA CYS A 151 -3.35 9.33 -9.43
C CYS A 151 -3.32 9.58 -7.91
N GLN A 152 -3.86 8.67 -7.10
CA GLN A 152 -4.04 8.94 -5.67
C GLN A 152 -3.95 7.69 -4.82
N VAL A 153 -3.62 7.89 -3.54
CA VAL A 153 -3.56 6.85 -2.53
C VAL A 153 -4.62 7.05 -1.46
N VAL A 154 -5.36 6.01 -1.16
CA VAL A 154 -6.35 5.98 -0.07
C VAL A 154 -5.93 4.92 0.94
N CYS A 155 -5.54 5.33 2.14
CA CYS A 155 -5.21 4.42 3.24
C CYS A 155 -6.43 4.20 4.12
N ALA A 156 -6.88 2.97 4.27
CA ALA A 156 -8.16 2.68 4.91
C ALA A 156 -8.11 1.51 5.90
N THR A 157 -9.03 1.55 6.88
CA THR A 157 -9.38 0.34 7.65
C THR A 157 -10.43 -0.49 6.89
N PRO A 158 -10.50 -1.82 7.11
CA PRO A 158 -11.48 -2.70 6.46
C PRO A 158 -12.93 -2.23 6.62
N ASP A 159 -13.30 -1.77 7.83
CA ASP A 159 -14.66 -1.32 8.12
C ASP A 159 -15.04 -0.05 7.34
N MET A 160 -14.11 0.90 7.27
CA MET A 160 -14.34 2.16 6.56
C MET A 160 -14.50 1.95 5.06
N LEU A 161 -13.70 1.06 4.48
CA LEU A 161 -13.81 0.71 3.07
C LEU A 161 -15.05 -0.15 2.79
N GLY A 162 -15.23 -1.25 3.53
CA GLY A 162 -16.37 -2.15 3.36
C GLY A 162 -17.71 -1.44 3.49
N SER A 163 -17.83 -0.49 4.42
CA SER A 163 -19.04 0.31 4.56
C SER A 163 -19.34 1.14 3.31
N ARG A 164 -18.34 1.64 2.61
CA ARG A 164 -18.50 2.42 1.37
C ARG A 164 -18.90 1.54 0.20
N LEU A 165 -18.24 0.40 0.03
CA LEU A 165 -18.61 -0.59 -1.00
C LEU A 165 -20.08 -1.05 -0.87
N LEU A 166 -20.61 -1.06 0.37
CA LEU A 166 -21.99 -1.47 0.68
C LEU A 166 -22.95 -0.27 0.79
N PHE A 167 -22.64 0.89 0.23
CA PHE A 167 -23.47 2.11 0.25
C PHE A 167 -23.83 2.61 1.65
N ARG A 168 -23.04 2.26 2.68
CA ARG A 168 -23.26 2.72 4.06
C ARG A 168 -22.44 3.94 4.40
N GLY A 169 -21.17 4.00 4.00
CA GLY A 169 -20.25 5.12 4.10
C GLY A 169 -20.29 5.85 5.45
N TYR A 170 -19.54 5.41 6.45
CA TYR A 170 -19.47 6.11 7.74
C TYR A 170 -18.96 7.54 7.55
N GLY A 171 -19.74 8.52 8.09
CA GLY A 171 -19.46 9.94 7.93
C GLY A 171 -19.84 10.54 6.56
N THR A 172 -20.47 9.76 5.68
CA THR A 172 -20.88 10.20 4.35
C THR A 172 -22.38 10.44 4.28
N SER A 173 -22.78 11.56 3.67
CA SER A 173 -24.20 11.86 3.45
C SER A 173 -24.86 10.82 2.55
N ARG A 174 -26.18 10.63 2.70
CA ARG A 174 -26.92 9.63 1.91
C ARG A 174 -26.78 9.85 0.41
N GLN A 175 -26.73 11.10 -0.05
CA GLN A 175 -26.57 11.48 -1.46
C GLN A 175 -25.18 11.20 -2.01
N ALA A 176 -24.15 11.26 -1.17
CA ALA A 176 -22.76 11.02 -1.59
C ALA A 176 -22.36 9.53 -1.60
N ARG A 177 -23.09 8.67 -0.88
CA ARG A 177 -22.77 7.23 -0.79
C ARG A 177 -22.69 6.50 -2.12
N PRO A 178 -23.62 6.69 -3.08
CA PRO A 178 -23.52 6.04 -4.40
C PRO A 178 -22.26 6.47 -5.16
N ARG A 179 -21.89 7.76 -5.05
CA ARG A 179 -20.67 8.28 -5.70
C ARG A 179 -19.42 7.62 -5.12
N GLU A 180 -19.30 7.53 -3.80
CA GLU A 180 -18.14 6.86 -3.16
C GLU A 180 -18.08 5.38 -3.54
N ALA A 181 -19.20 4.67 -3.51
CA ALA A 181 -19.26 3.26 -3.93
C ALA A 181 -18.88 3.07 -5.39
N GLY A 182 -19.37 3.93 -6.29
CA GLY A 182 -19.04 3.92 -7.70
C GLY A 182 -17.55 4.17 -7.98
N LEU A 183 -16.95 5.15 -7.29
CA LEU A 183 -15.52 5.43 -7.42
C LEU A 183 -14.65 4.26 -6.94
N LEU A 184 -15.10 3.51 -5.93
CA LEU A 184 -14.40 2.31 -5.46
C LEU A 184 -14.61 1.09 -6.38
N ALA A 185 -15.78 1.01 -7.04
CA ALA A 185 -16.09 -0.07 -7.96
C ALA A 185 -15.39 0.06 -9.32
N TYR A 186 -14.95 1.27 -9.67
CA TYR A 186 -14.26 1.57 -10.93
C TYR A 186 -13.00 2.39 -10.68
N ASP A 187 -12.02 2.19 -11.56
CA ASP A 187 -10.76 2.93 -11.56
C ASP A 187 -10.01 2.88 -10.22
N SER A 188 -10.10 1.72 -9.56
CA SER A 188 -9.50 1.46 -8.27
C SER A 188 -8.83 0.10 -8.22
N VAL A 189 -7.69 0.04 -7.55
CA VAL A 189 -7.07 -1.20 -7.09
C VAL A 189 -7.10 -1.25 -5.56
N LEU A 190 -7.61 -2.33 -5.02
CA LEU A 190 -7.69 -2.59 -3.59
C LEU A 190 -6.58 -3.55 -3.18
N VAL A 191 -5.58 -3.04 -2.50
CA VAL A 191 -4.51 -3.83 -1.91
C VAL A 191 -4.83 -4.09 -0.44
N VAL A 192 -5.07 -5.35 -0.09
CA VAL A 192 -5.44 -5.76 1.27
C VAL A 192 -4.28 -6.44 1.94
N ASP A 193 -3.71 -5.78 2.95
CA ASP A 193 -2.62 -6.36 3.73
C ASP A 193 -3.15 -7.36 4.77
N GLU A 194 -2.35 -8.39 5.05
CA GLU A 194 -2.74 -9.52 5.91
C GLU A 194 -4.12 -10.08 5.50
N ALA A 195 -4.23 -10.42 4.21
CA ALA A 195 -5.47 -10.86 3.55
C ALA A 195 -6.25 -11.91 4.33
N HIS A 196 -5.56 -12.81 5.03
CA HIS A 196 -6.15 -13.87 5.85
C HIS A 196 -7.03 -13.34 7.01
N LEU A 197 -6.81 -12.12 7.48
CA LEU A 197 -7.63 -11.45 8.50
C LEU A 197 -8.85 -10.72 7.91
N ASN A 198 -8.90 -10.51 6.59
CA ASN A 198 -9.87 -9.64 5.92
C ASN A 198 -10.74 -10.39 4.90
N ARG A 199 -10.99 -11.70 5.09
CA ARG A 199 -11.70 -12.58 4.14
C ARG A 199 -13.07 -12.05 3.70
N GLN A 200 -13.84 -11.46 4.61
CA GLN A 200 -15.17 -10.93 4.31
C GLN A 200 -15.10 -9.70 3.40
N LEU A 201 -14.14 -8.81 3.66
CA LEU A 201 -13.90 -7.65 2.79
C LEU A 201 -13.48 -8.10 1.39
N LEU A 202 -12.56 -9.06 1.30
CA LEU A 202 -12.09 -9.63 0.04
C LEU A 202 -13.24 -10.25 -0.76
N ALA A 203 -14.07 -11.08 -0.13
CA ALA A 203 -15.23 -11.68 -0.77
C ALA A 203 -16.21 -10.61 -1.28
N THR A 204 -16.47 -9.57 -0.47
CA THR A 204 -17.33 -8.45 -0.85
C THR A 204 -16.74 -7.67 -2.04
N ALA A 205 -15.45 -7.31 -1.96
CA ALA A 205 -14.79 -6.54 -3.01
C ALA A 205 -14.73 -7.31 -4.35
N ARG A 206 -14.43 -8.60 -4.32
CA ARG A 206 -14.46 -9.47 -5.50
C ARG A 206 -15.85 -9.56 -6.12
N ARG A 207 -16.88 -9.67 -5.29
CA ARG A 207 -18.26 -9.66 -5.80
C ARG A 207 -18.63 -8.31 -6.42
N VAL A 208 -18.21 -7.20 -5.81
CA VAL A 208 -18.39 -5.86 -6.40
C VAL A 208 -17.67 -5.77 -7.74
N ALA A 209 -16.42 -6.25 -7.83
CA ALA A 209 -15.66 -6.27 -9.08
C ALA A 209 -16.36 -7.08 -10.17
N THR A 210 -16.90 -8.27 -9.85
CA THR A 210 -17.67 -9.10 -10.78
C THR A 210 -18.90 -8.33 -11.31
N LEU A 211 -19.68 -7.74 -10.40
CA LEU A 211 -20.90 -6.99 -10.80
C LEU A 211 -20.57 -5.74 -11.61
N ALA A 212 -19.48 -5.04 -11.27
CA ALA A 212 -19.00 -3.89 -12.04
C ALA A 212 -18.56 -4.31 -13.44
N GLY A 213 -17.96 -5.49 -13.59
CA GLY A 213 -17.55 -6.04 -14.88
C GLY A 213 -18.72 -6.41 -15.82
N GLU A 214 -19.91 -6.63 -15.28
CA GLU A 214 -21.13 -6.87 -16.07
C GLU A 214 -21.71 -5.58 -16.66
N SER A 215 -21.21 -4.41 -16.25
CA SER A 215 -21.71 -3.10 -16.71
C SER A 215 -21.02 -2.67 -18.02
N PRO A 216 -21.72 -1.99 -18.93
CA PRO A 216 -21.12 -1.39 -20.12
C PRO A 216 -19.98 -0.38 -19.80
N LEU A 217 -19.96 0.18 -18.59
CA LEU A 217 -18.89 1.08 -18.15
C LEU A 217 -17.53 0.37 -18.05
N ALA A 218 -17.53 -0.94 -17.85
CA ALA A 218 -16.31 -1.75 -17.77
C ALA A 218 -15.49 -1.76 -19.09
N GLU A 219 -16.10 -1.43 -20.21
CA GLU A 219 -15.42 -1.29 -21.51
C GLU A 219 -14.63 0.02 -21.61
N GLN A 220 -14.95 1.01 -20.77
CA GLN A 220 -14.38 2.35 -20.82
C GLN A 220 -13.48 2.69 -19.65
N VAL A 221 -13.72 2.08 -18.49
CA VAL A 221 -13.01 2.37 -17.24
C VAL A 221 -12.64 1.06 -16.57
N PRO A 222 -11.40 0.91 -16.04
CA PRO A 222 -11.01 -0.27 -15.30
C PRO A 222 -11.98 -0.56 -14.17
N VAL A 223 -12.43 -1.79 -14.03
CA VAL A 223 -13.21 -2.23 -12.87
C VAL A 223 -12.27 -2.39 -11.67
N LEU A 224 -12.87 -2.43 -10.47
CA LEU A 224 -12.14 -2.69 -9.24
C LEU A 224 -11.26 -3.95 -9.38
N GLN A 225 -9.98 -3.79 -9.11
CA GLN A 225 -9.01 -4.89 -9.03
C GLN A 225 -8.70 -5.16 -7.56
N VAL A 226 -8.65 -6.43 -7.18
CA VAL A 226 -8.49 -6.83 -5.77
C VAL A 226 -7.23 -7.67 -5.63
N VAL A 227 -6.30 -7.15 -4.83
CA VAL A 227 -4.97 -7.74 -4.60
C VAL A 227 -4.85 -8.18 -3.15
N GLU A 228 -4.53 -9.42 -2.92
CA GLU A 228 -4.15 -9.93 -1.60
C GLU A 228 -2.65 -9.75 -1.38
N THR A 229 -2.24 -9.09 -0.29
CA THR A 229 -0.83 -9.14 0.13
C THR A 229 -0.69 -10.02 1.36
N THR A 230 0.13 -11.05 1.25
CA THR A 230 0.27 -12.05 2.32
C THR A 230 1.58 -12.81 2.19
N ALA A 231 2.03 -13.40 3.30
CA ALA A 231 3.10 -14.40 3.28
C ALA A 231 2.60 -15.81 2.91
N THR A 232 1.26 -16.03 3.01
CA THR A 232 0.61 -17.31 2.74
C THR A 232 -0.64 -17.05 1.88
N PRO A 233 -0.56 -17.24 0.55
CA PRO A 233 -1.67 -16.95 -0.36
C PRO A 233 -2.87 -17.88 -0.11
N SER A 234 -4.08 -17.38 -0.38
CA SER A 234 -5.26 -18.21 -0.44
C SER A 234 -5.28 -19.03 -1.74
N GLU A 235 -5.92 -20.21 -1.72
CA GLU A 235 -6.07 -21.05 -2.93
C GLU A 235 -6.67 -20.29 -4.11
N ALA A 236 -7.50 -19.27 -3.84
CA ALA A 236 -8.19 -18.49 -4.85
C ALA A 236 -7.29 -17.59 -5.71
N VAL A 237 -6.04 -17.35 -5.29
CA VAL A 237 -5.11 -16.44 -5.98
C VAL A 237 -3.76 -17.06 -6.29
N VAL A 238 -3.57 -18.36 -6.01
CA VAL A 238 -2.28 -19.04 -6.25
C VAL A 238 -1.84 -18.91 -7.70
N ASP A 239 -2.76 -19.10 -8.65
CA ASP A 239 -2.45 -19.06 -10.09
C ASP A 239 -2.33 -17.65 -10.67
N ASP A 240 -2.83 -16.62 -9.96
CA ASP A 240 -2.78 -15.20 -10.34
C ASP A 240 -2.02 -14.40 -9.27
N SER A 241 -0.92 -14.93 -8.79
CA SER A 241 -0.08 -14.25 -7.81
C SER A 241 1.33 -14.02 -8.33
N LEU A 242 1.83 -12.82 -8.08
CA LEU A 242 3.24 -12.50 -8.20
C LEU A 242 3.90 -12.61 -6.84
N GLY A 243 5.12 -13.04 -6.79
CA GLY A 243 5.84 -13.06 -5.54
C GLY A 243 7.09 -13.89 -5.54
N LEU A 244 7.71 -13.86 -4.40
CA LEU A 244 8.93 -14.57 -4.15
C LEU A 244 8.63 -16.05 -3.94
N ASP A 245 8.93 -16.85 -4.92
CA ASP A 245 9.28 -18.24 -4.62
C ASP A 245 10.46 -18.24 -3.64
N GLN A 246 10.48 -19.16 -2.68
CA GLN A 246 11.57 -19.23 -1.70
C GLN A 246 12.96 -19.36 -2.36
N SER A 247 13.03 -19.93 -3.56
CA SER A 247 14.25 -20.00 -4.35
C SER A 247 14.70 -18.63 -4.88
N GLN A 248 13.78 -17.82 -5.39
CA GLN A 248 14.07 -16.47 -5.92
C GLN A 248 14.42 -15.47 -4.80
N SER A 249 13.89 -15.66 -3.60
CA SER A 249 14.21 -14.81 -2.46
C SER A 249 15.67 -14.98 -1.98
N LEU A 250 16.30 -16.09 -2.28
CA LEU A 250 17.71 -16.35 -1.96
C LEU A 250 18.67 -15.75 -3.00
N ASP A 251 18.21 -15.52 -4.23
CA ASP A 251 19.01 -14.91 -5.30
C ASP A 251 19.11 -13.39 -5.14
N ASP A 252 18.12 -12.75 -4.46
CA ASP A 252 18.23 -11.35 -4.07
C ASP A 252 19.01 -11.23 -2.75
N VAL A 253 20.29 -10.88 -2.86
CA VAL A 253 21.24 -10.82 -1.71
C VAL A 253 20.71 -9.93 -0.56
N ALA A 254 20.06 -8.81 -0.87
CA ALA A 254 19.54 -7.89 0.13
C ALA A 254 18.33 -8.49 0.86
N LEU A 255 17.46 -9.17 0.14
CA LEU A 255 16.30 -9.84 0.71
C LEU A 255 16.70 -11.10 1.46
N ALA A 256 17.60 -11.91 0.91
CA ALA A 256 18.17 -13.08 1.57
C ALA A 256 18.81 -12.70 2.91
N ALA A 257 19.59 -11.63 2.95
CA ALA A 257 20.20 -11.12 4.17
C ALA A 257 19.15 -10.73 5.25
N ARG A 258 18.01 -10.15 4.86
CA ARG A 258 16.91 -9.83 5.78
C ARG A 258 16.19 -11.09 6.29
N MET A 259 15.96 -12.07 5.41
CA MET A 259 15.25 -13.31 5.75
C MET A 259 16.08 -14.26 6.59
N THR A 260 17.37 -14.36 6.31
CA THR A 260 18.30 -15.29 6.98
C THR A 260 18.96 -14.68 8.21
N ARG A 261 18.77 -13.37 8.46
CA ARG A 261 19.33 -12.71 9.65
C ARG A 261 18.88 -13.45 10.91
N PRO A 262 19.81 -13.86 11.77
CA PRO A 262 19.48 -14.54 13.01
C PRO A 262 18.50 -13.69 13.84
N LYS A 263 17.41 -14.30 14.26
CA LYS A 263 16.42 -13.69 15.19
C LYS A 263 16.56 -14.40 16.53
N PRO A 264 17.55 -14.01 17.37
CA PRO A 264 17.73 -14.67 18.65
C PRO A 264 16.50 -14.45 19.52
N ILE A 265 15.91 -15.56 20.00
CA ILE A 265 14.81 -15.51 20.95
C ILE A 265 15.43 -15.51 22.35
N ARG A 266 15.19 -14.44 23.09
CA ARG A 266 15.53 -14.36 24.50
C ARG A 266 14.26 -14.48 25.33
N THR A 267 14.18 -15.47 26.18
CA THR A 267 13.07 -15.61 27.13
C THR A 267 13.40 -14.85 28.40
N HIS A 268 12.54 -13.91 28.75
CA HIS A 268 12.63 -13.23 30.05
C HIS A 268 11.61 -13.90 30.99
N PRO A 269 12.02 -14.37 32.17
CA PRO A 269 11.09 -14.95 33.12
C PRO A 269 10.06 -13.87 33.50
N GLY A 270 8.79 -14.16 33.26
CA GLY A 270 7.71 -13.29 33.72
C GLY A 270 7.75 -13.17 35.24
N LEU A 271 7.72 -11.96 35.74
CA LEU A 271 7.58 -11.71 37.17
C LEU A 271 6.12 -11.97 37.57
N TRP A 272 5.80 -13.25 37.81
CA TRP A 272 4.55 -13.56 38.45
C TRP A 272 4.68 -13.26 39.93
N LEU A 273 3.96 -12.28 40.44
CA LEU A 273 3.88 -11.98 41.87
C LEU A 273 2.45 -12.28 42.31
N PRO A 274 2.28 -13.22 43.26
CA PRO A 274 0.95 -13.50 43.83
C PRO A 274 0.39 -12.24 44.50
N GLY A 275 -0.90 -11.99 44.30
CA GLY A 275 -1.62 -10.88 44.93
C GLY A 275 -1.80 -9.61 44.14
N LEU A 276 -1.33 -9.55 42.88
CA LEU A 276 -1.60 -8.41 41.99
C LEU A 276 -2.97 -8.53 41.29
N THR A 277 -3.64 -7.43 41.10
CA THR A 277 -4.81 -7.38 40.21
C THR A 277 -4.37 -7.51 38.75
N LYS A 278 -5.25 -7.97 37.84
CA LYS A 278 -4.98 -8.06 36.39
C LYS A 278 -4.50 -6.73 35.79
N ALA A 279 -4.95 -5.60 36.32
CA ALA A 279 -4.53 -4.28 35.86
C ALA A 279 -3.08 -3.98 36.26
N GLN A 280 -2.69 -4.35 37.49
CA GLN A 280 -1.33 -4.19 38.00
C GLN A 280 -0.35 -5.12 37.30
N GLU A 281 -0.76 -6.36 37.01
CA GLU A 281 0.05 -7.30 36.21
C GLU A 281 0.30 -6.76 34.80
N ARG A 282 -0.74 -6.25 34.12
CA ARG A 282 -0.60 -5.65 32.79
C ARG A 282 0.33 -4.44 32.79
N ALA A 283 0.16 -3.52 33.75
CA ALA A 283 1.01 -2.34 33.87
C ALA A 283 2.48 -2.72 34.04
N ARG A 284 2.74 -3.74 34.86
CA ARG A 284 4.10 -4.21 35.14
C ARG A 284 4.73 -4.91 33.94
N VAL A 285 3.98 -5.78 33.24
CA VAL A 285 4.45 -6.42 32.01
C VAL A 285 4.72 -5.37 30.94
N THR A 286 3.84 -4.37 30.81
CA THR A 286 4.07 -3.25 29.88
C THR A 286 5.33 -2.50 30.21
N GLN A 287 5.57 -2.16 31.48
CA GLN A 287 6.79 -1.46 31.89
C GLN A 287 8.03 -2.30 31.60
N GLN A 288 8.00 -3.60 31.90
CA GLN A 288 9.12 -4.50 31.60
C GLN A 288 9.42 -4.58 30.09
N ILE A 289 8.39 -4.62 29.23
CA ILE A 289 8.57 -4.59 27.77
C ILE A 289 9.22 -3.28 27.33
N VAL A 290 8.78 -2.14 27.89
CA VAL A 290 9.37 -0.83 27.59
C VAL A 290 10.82 -0.77 28.01
N ASP A 291 11.16 -1.22 29.24
CA ASP A 291 12.52 -1.20 29.76
C ASP A 291 13.45 -2.08 28.92
N LEU A 292 12.98 -3.25 28.50
CA LEU A 292 13.71 -4.15 27.61
C LEU A 292 13.93 -3.54 26.23
N ALA A 293 12.89 -2.91 25.64
CA ALA A 293 12.99 -2.25 24.36
C ALA A 293 13.99 -1.10 24.39
N ILE A 294 13.98 -0.27 25.45
CA ILE A 294 14.95 0.82 25.65
C ILE A 294 16.36 0.26 25.78
N SER A 295 16.54 -0.80 26.56
CA SER A 295 17.83 -1.47 26.75
C SER A 295 18.40 -2.03 25.44
N GLU A 296 17.59 -2.67 24.62
CA GLU A 296 18.01 -3.21 23.31
C GLU A 296 18.32 -2.08 22.30
N LEU A 297 17.53 -1.01 22.29
CA LEU A 297 17.81 0.17 21.46
C LEU A 297 19.14 0.84 21.83
N ALA A 298 19.44 0.94 23.12
CA ALA A 298 20.71 1.52 23.59
C ALA A 298 21.94 0.65 23.23
N GLN A 299 21.76 -0.63 23.00
CA GLN A 299 22.82 -1.58 22.62
C GLN A 299 22.93 -1.79 21.11
N SER A 300 22.01 -1.26 20.31
CA SER A 300 22.00 -1.41 18.85
C SER A 300 22.80 -0.29 18.19
N PRO A 301 23.95 -0.59 17.55
CA PRO A 301 24.82 0.42 16.96
C PRO A 301 24.32 1.01 15.63
N ALA A 302 23.22 0.50 15.11
CA ALA A 302 22.62 0.95 13.85
C ALA A 302 21.11 1.08 14.05
N GLY A 303 20.61 2.31 14.14
CA GLY A 303 19.23 2.73 14.21
C GLY A 303 18.09 1.70 14.18
N PRO A 304 16.85 2.09 14.39
CA PRO A 304 15.76 1.14 14.53
C PRO A 304 15.64 0.28 13.27
N VAL A 305 15.57 -1.02 13.51
CA VAL A 305 15.37 -2.04 12.50
C VAL A 305 13.90 -2.05 12.06
#